data_f3e8413b36f1cbc1c9eeaa237470aca7
#
_entry.id   f3e8413b36f1cbc1c9eeaa237470aca7
#
_cell.length_a   1.000
_cell.length_b   1.000
_cell.length_c   1.000
_cell.angle_alpha   90.00
_cell.angle_beta   90.00
_cell.angle_gamma   90.00
#
_symmetry.space_group_name_H-M   'P 1'
#
loop_
_entity.id
_entity.type
_entity.pdbx_description
1 polymer ?
#
loop_
_entity_poly.entity_id
_entity_poly.type
_entity_poly.pdbx_seq_one_letter_code
_entity_poly.pdbx_strand_id
1 'polypeptide(L)'
;MKEYYKITEVARLYGLCTDTLRYYEEQGLLHPHRSEAGYRLYSIDDICNLNVIRALRELDMPVEHMRRYFGERTVASTLDMLDEQDAAIRARIAALRDA
;
A
#
# COMPACT_ATOMS: atom_id res chain seq x y z
N MET A 1 18.80 -13.09 -0.98
CA MET A 1 17.68 -12.16 -0.87
C MET A 1 18.20 -10.74 -1.01
N LYS A 2 17.60 -9.93 -1.86
CA LYS A 2 18.03 -8.55 -2.04
C LYS A 2 17.57 -7.68 -0.87
N GLU A 3 18.44 -6.80 -0.39
CA GLU A 3 18.06 -5.80 0.62
C GLU A 3 17.22 -4.68 0.01
N TYR A 4 17.51 -4.32 -1.25
CA TYR A 4 16.85 -3.20 -1.92
C TYR A 4 16.49 -3.56 -3.35
N TYR A 5 15.41 -2.94 -3.83
CA TYR A 5 14.91 -3.09 -5.19
C TYR A 5 14.85 -1.73 -5.88
N LYS A 6 15.21 -1.69 -7.16
CA LYS A 6 15.10 -0.47 -7.96
C LYS A 6 13.63 -0.24 -8.34
N ILE A 7 13.26 1.02 -8.61
CA ILE A 7 11.89 1.37 -9.01
C ILE A 7 11.42 0.57 -10.24
N THR A 8 12.30 0.35 -11.20
CA THR A 8 11.96 -0.43 -12.40
C THR A 8 11.70 -1.90 -12.09
N GLU A 9 12.42 -2.48 -11.14
CA GLU A 9 12.19 -3.85 -10.68
C GLU A 9 10.85 -3.99 -9.97
N VAL A 10 10.55 -3.05 -9.07
CA VAL A 10 9.27 -3.05 -8.34
C VAL A 10 8.09 -2.85 -9.29
N ALA A 11 8.22 -1.91 -10.23
CA ALA A 11 7.19 -1.66 -11.23
C ALA A 11 6.90 -2.93 -12.05
N ARG A 12 7.93 -3.65 -12.44
CA ARG A 12 7.80 -4.90 -13.21
C ARG A 12 7.13 -5.99 -12.39
N LEU A 13 7.55 -6.17 -11.13
CA LEU A 13 7.02 -7.21 -10.25
C LEU A 13 5.52 -7.04 -9.98
N TYR A 14 5.05 -5.80 -9.88
CA TYR A 14 3.66 -5.50 -9.54
C TYR A 14 2.82 -5.07 -10.73
N GLY A 15 3.41 -5.00 -11.93
CA GLY A 15 2.68 -4.54 -13.11
C GLY A 15 2.21 -3.09 -13.01
N LEU A 16 2.98 -2.25 -12.33
CA LEU A 16 2.66 -0.84 -12.12
C LEU A 16 3.58 0.07 -12.94
N CYS A 17 3.11 1.28 -13.22
CA CYS A 17 3.94 2.32 -13.79
C CYS A 17 4.87 2.89 -12.71
N THR A 18 6.06 3.33 -13.09
CA THR A 18 6.96 4.01 -12.16
C THR A 18 6.34 5.29 -11.60
N ASP A 19 5.49 5.96 -12.38
CA ASP A 19 4.77 7.15 -11.94
C ASP A 19 3.82 6.85 -10.80
N THR A 20 3.18 5.68 -10.79
CA THR A 20 2.32 5.24 -9.70
C THR A 20 3.11 5.08 -8.41
N LEU A 21 4.30 4.50 -8.47
CA LEU A 21 5.18 4.34 -7.32
C LEU A 21 5.65 5.68 -6.79
N ARG A 22 5.99 6.62 -7.66
CA ARG A 22 6.35 7.99 -7.28
C ARG A 22 5.18 8.72 -6.61
N TYR A 23 3.97 8.52 -7.14
CA TYR A 23 2.76 9.06 -6.54
C TYR A 23 2.56 8.57 -5.11
N TYR A 24 2.75 7.27 -4.87
CA TYR A 24 2.64 6.71 -3.52
C TYR A 24 3.71 7.28 -2.59
N GLU A 25 4.91 7.52 -3.08
CA GLU A 25 5.96 8.20 -2.31
C GLU A 25 5.54 9.62 -1.94
N GLU A 26 5.00 10.39 -2.89
CA GLU A 26 4.49 11.73 -2.65
C GLU A 26 3.38 11.75 -1.62
N GLN A 27 2.54 10.73 -1.60
CA GLN A 27 1.45 10.61 -0.63
C GLN A 27 1.92 10.08 0.74
N GLY A 28 3.20 9.80 0.90
CA GLY A 28 3.73 9.31 2.17
C GLY A 28 3.44 7.84 2.45
N LEU A 29 3.05 7.08 1.43
CA LEU A 29 2.74 5.65 1.58
C LEU A 29 3.97 4.77 1.44
N LEU A 30 4.96 5.22 0.68
CA LEU A 30 6.23 4.56 0.48
C LEU A 30 7.37 5.50 0.85
N HIS A 31 8.44 4.95 1.40
CA HIS A 31 9.61 5.73 1.84
C HIS A 31 10.88 5.08 1.31
N PRO A 32 11.12 5.11 -0.01
CA PRO A 32 12.34 4.53 -0.57
C PRO A 32 13.58 5.27 -0.10
N HIS A 33 14.65 4.54 0.10
CA HIS A 33 15.95 5.13 0.35
C HIS A 33 16.54 5.67 -0.96
N ARG A 34 17.46 6.61 -0.85
CA ARG A 34 18.18 7.15 -2.02
C ARG A 34 19.60 6.60 -2.01
N SER A 35 20.07 6.11 -3.16
CA SER A 35 21.48 5.76 -3.34
C SER A 35 22.33 7.02 -3.41
N GLU A 36 23.65 6.88 -3.38
CA GLU A 36 24.57 8.00 -3.55
C GLU A 36 24.35 8.72 -4.89
N ALA A 37 23.94 7.98 -5.92
CA ALA A 37 23.62 8.55 -7.23
C ALA A 37 22.22 9.14 -7.31
N GLY A 38 21.42 9.08 -6.23
CA GLY A 38 20.07 9.64 -6.18
C GLY A 38 18.96 8.71 -6.67
N TYR A 39 19.25 7.44 -6.93
CA TYR A 39 18.24 6.48 -7.34
C TYR A 39 17.41 6.00 -6.16
N ARG A 40 16.11 5.73 -6.41
CA ARG A 40 15.21 5.18 -5.42
C ARG A 40 15.52 3.71 -5.17
N LEU A 41 15.64 3.35 -3.88
CA LEU A 41 15.88 1.98 -3.43
C LEU A 41 14.76 1.58 -2.48
N TYR A 42 13.96 0.60 -2.88
CA TYR A 42 12.81 0.12 -2.09
C TYR A 42 13.25 -1.05 -1.22
N SER A 43 13.03 -0.91 0.09
CA SER A 43 13.33 -1.96 1.07
C SER A 43 12.22 -3.02 1.09
N ILE A 44 12.44 -4.07 1.88
CA ILE A 44 11.40 -5.09 2.10
C ILE A 44 10.18 -4.48 2.80
N ASP A 45 10.38 -3.47 3.65
CA ASP A 45 9.28 -2.76 4.30
C ASP A 45 8.41 -2.04 3.28
N ASP A 46 9.03 -1.41 2.28
CA ASP A 46 8.28 -0.77 1.20
C ASP A 46 7.52 -1.80 0.37
N ILE A 47 8.11 -2.96 0.12
CA ILE A 47 7.43 -4.05 -0.60
C ILE A 47 6.22 -4.54 0.19
N CYS A 48 6.35 -4.73 1.49
CA CYS A 48 5.23 -5.11 2.36
C CYS A 48 4.13 -4.04 2.34
N ASN A 49 4.51 -2.77 2.42
CA ASN A 49 3.56 -1.66 2.35
C ASN A 49 2.84 -1.62 0.99
N LEU A 50 3.57 -1.90 -0.09
CA LEU A 50 2.97 -1.94 -1.43
C LEU A 50 1.95 -3.07 -1.57
N ASN A 51 2.21 -4.23 -0.96
CA ASN A 51 1.24 -5.32 -0.92
C ASN A 51 -0.04 -4.90 -0.19
N VAL A 52 0.10 -4.19 0.93
CA VAL A 52 -1.04 -3.66 1.69
C VAL A 52 -1.80 -2.63 0.85
N ILE A 53 -1.10 -1.71 0.18
CA ILE A 53 -1.71 -0.70 -0.68
C ILE A 53 -2.55 -1.37 -1.78
N ARG A 54 -2.02 -2.40 -2.43
CA ARG A 54 -2.76 -3.14 -3.46
C ARG A 54 -4.03 -3.75 -2.91
N ALA A 55 -3.95 -4.42 -1.77
CA ALA A 55 -5.10 -5.04 -1.13
C ALA A 55 -6.17 -4.00 -0.78
N LEU A 56 -5.75 -2.87 -0.22
CA LEU A 56 -6.68 -1.79 0.15
C LEU A 56 -7.31 -1.14 -1.07
N ARG A 57 -6.59 -1.02 -2.18
CA ARG A 57 -7.15 -0.51 -3.42
C ARG A 57 -8.19 -1.44 -4.03
N GLU A 58 -8.00 -2.74 -3.91
CA GLU A 58 -9.00 -3.72 -4.33
C GLU A 58 -10.30 -3.57 -3.53
N LEU A 59 -10.21 -3.05 -2.30
CA LEU A 59 -11.36 -2.76 -1.44
C LEU A 59 -11.91 -1.34 -1.66
N ASP A 60 -11.43 -0.64 -2.69
CA ASP A 60 -11.82 0.74 -3.03
C ASP A 60 -11.52 1.75 -1.92
N MET A 61 -10.48 1.49 -1.12
CA MET A 61 -10.08 2.43 -0.07
C MET A 61 -9.43 3.67 -0.69
N PRO A 62 -9.90 4.89 -0.33
CA PRO A 62 -9.26 6.12 -0.79
C PRO A 62 -7.82 6.27 -0.28
N VAL A 63 -6.97 6.90 -1.07
CA VAL A 63 -5.57 7.16 -0.70
C VAL A 63 -5.46 7.94 0.61
N GLU A 64 -6.40 8.85 0.88
CA GLU A 64 -6.42 9.62 2.12
C GLU A 64 -6.56 8.74 3.36
N HIS A 65 -7.37 7.70 3.29
CA HIS A 65 -7.51 6.72 4.36
C HIS A 65 -6.23 5.90 4.53
N MET A 66 -5.58 5.54 3.43
CA MET A 66 -4.29 4.84 3.47
C MET A 66 -3.23 5.70 4.13
N ARG A 67 -3.19 7.00 3.84
CA ARG A 67 -2.26 7.93 4.47
C ARG A 67 -2.42 7.97 5.98
N ARG A 68 -3.65 7.99 6.47
CA ARG A 68 -3.93 7.93 7.91
C ARG A 68 -3.39 6.64 8.52
N TYR A 69 -3.66 5.52 7.87
CA TYR A 69 -3.19 4.22 8.35
C TYR A 69 -1.67 4.16 8.46
N PHE A 70 -0.96 4.57 7.41
CA PHE A 70 0.50 4.54 7.41
C PHE A 70 1.13 5.61 8.28
N GLY A 71 0.44 6.73 8.51
CA GLY A 71 0.92 7.81 9.38
C GLY A 71 0.74 7.54 10.87
N GLU A 72 -0.34 6.85 11.24
CA GLU A 72 -0.69 6.56 12.63
C GLU A 72 -0.45 5.09 12.98
N ARG A 73 0.63 4.53 12.51
CA ARG A 73 0.88 3.09 12.54
C ARG A 73 1.12 2.56 13.95
N THR A 74 0.03 2.30 14.69
CA THR A 74 0.03 1.60 15.96
C THR A 74 -0.72 0.28 15.79
N VAL A 75 -0.54 -0.66 16.74
CA VAL A 75 -1.27 -1.93 16.72
C VAL A 75 -2.77 -1.69 16.78
N ALA A 76 -3.21 -0.73 17.60
CA ALA A 76 -4.63 -0.38 17.71
C ALA A 76 -5.20 0.14 16.40
N SER A 77 -4.50 1.07 15.72
CA SER A 77 -4.93 1.60 14.42
C SER A 77 -5.05 0.50 13.37
N THR A 78 -4.11 -0.44 13.37
CA THR A 78 -4.13 -1.56 12.44
C THR A 78 -5.34 -2.44 12.65
N LEU A 79 -5.65 -2.77 13.91
CA LEU A 79 -6.81 -3.59 14.26
C LEU A 79 -8.12 -2.89 13.88
N ASP A 80 -8.26 -1.61 14.20
CA ASP A 80 -9.44 -0.83 13.87
C ASP A 80 -9.68 -0.79 12.38
N MET A 81 -8.62 -0.58 11.61
CA MET A 81 -8.71 -0.52 10.15
C MET A 81 -9.13 -1.86 9.55
N LEU A 82 -8.58 -2.95 10.04
CA LEU A 82 -8.96 -4.29 9.58
C LEU A 82 -10.42 -4.59 9.91
N ASP A 83 -10.90 -4.19 11.08
CA ASP A 83 -12.30 -4.35 11.47
C ASP A 83 -13.24 -3.57 10.55
N GLU A 84 -12.88 -2.33 10.20
CA GLU A 84 -13.67 -1.51 9.27
C GLU A 84 -13.77 -2.17 7.89
N GLN A 85 -12.66 -2.70 7.37
CA GLN A 85 -12.63 -3.37 6.07
C GLN A 85 -13.41 -4.69 6.10
N ASP A 86 -13.32 -5.45 7.17
CA ASP A 86 -14.08 -6.68 7.34
C ASP A 86 -15.58 -6.41 7.31
N ALA A 87 -16.04 -5.37 8.01
CA ALA A 87 -17.44 -4.96 8.00
C ALA A 87 -17.91 -4.56 6.60
N ALA A 88 -17.10 -3.83 5.84
CA ALA A 88 -17.41 -3.43 4.47
C ALA A 88 -17.53 -4.65 3.54
N ILE A 89 -16.64 -5.61 3.67
CA ILE A 89 -16.66 -6.85 2.88
C ILE A 89 -17.93 -7.65 3.20
N ARG A 90 -18.28 -7.79 4.46
CA ARG A 90 -19.49 -8.50 4.89
C ARG A 90 -20.74 -7.85 4.34
N ALA A 91 -20.81 -6.53 4.36
CA ALA A 91 -21.94 -5.78 3.81
C ALA A 91 -22.09 -6.01 2.29
N ARG A 92 -20.98 -6.06 1.55
CA ARG A 92 -21.00 -6.38 0.11
C ARG A 92 -21.51 -7.78 -0.17
N ILE A 93 -21.05 -8.77 0.60
CA ILE A 93 -21.50 -10.16 0.46
C ILE A 93 -22.99 -10.26 0.71
N ALA A 94 -23.49 -9.64 1.77
CA ALA A 94 -24.92 -9.64 2.09
C ALA A 94 -25.75 -9.01 0.96
N ALA A 95 -25.30 -7.87 0.42
CA ALA A 95 -25.99 -7.21 -0.69
C ALA A 95 -26.06 -8.07 -1.94
N LEU A 96 -24.99 -8.80 -2.24
CA LEU A 96 -24.94 -9.72 -3.40
C LEU A 96 -25.85 -10.93 -3.22
N ARG A 97 -25.98 -11.44 -1.99
CA ARG A 97 -26.86 -12.57 -1.68
C ARG A 97 -28.34 -12.19 -1.74
N ASP A 98 -28.66 -10.99 -1.32
CA ASP A 98 -30.04 -10.50 -1.28
C ASP A 98 -30.54 -9.99 -2.64
N ALA A 99 -29.62 -9.85 -3.57
CA ALA A 99 -29.93 -9.49 -4.93
C ALA A 99 -30.30 -10.73 -5.75
#